data_d6ea20938f79dbd0df3725d4e8d6ea5e
#
_entry.id   d6ea20938f79dbd0df3725d4e8d6ea5e
#
_cell.length_a   1.000
_cell.length_b   1.000
_cell.length_c   1.000
_cell.angle_alpha   90.00
_cell.angle_beta   90.00
_cell.angle_gamma   90.00
#
_symmetry.space_group_name_H-M   'P 1'
#
loop_
_entity.id
_entity.type
_entity.pdbx_description
1 polymer ?
#
loop_
_entity_poly.entity_id
_entity_poly.type
_entity_poly.pdbx_seq_one_letter_code
_entity_poly.pdbx_strand_id
1 'polypeptide(L)'
;VTDEAHRSIYNLWRQVLEYFDAYLIGLTATPNKQTFGFFNQNLVMEYGHAQAVADGVNVNYDVYRIKTEVSEQGAKVDKGFWLETQDKATRRKTAWQLDDDFEYQPEELDRAVQTPDQIRTVVRTLRDRWQADMFPARTELPKTLIFAKDDNHAEKIVETLREEFGRGNEFAQKITYRSAQGGGTSPEQLIKDFRTGYYPRVAVTVDMIATGTDIKPVEIVVFMRSVKSRSFFEQMKGRGVRVCNPTDLAAVNPGEHIKKDHFVIVDCVGVCERDKTDSRPMDTKKSVPLDKLLQAVSLGNVEDDVLSSIAARLARLDKDASEADQAKVVELSGGQTLRSLARGIVEALAIDATQDMPPAEAEQRLRDATKPFAAPALREQLLKMKQKADLVIDVVTQDSLLHAGFSEGSDRATALVQSFEQFIAQHKDEITALQILYSRPTRAPLKFEDVKALADALHAPPLNIDEGALWQAYATLRKDKVKGATQRRLLTDLVSLVRFAMQQTNELVPYPERVQANFKAWLAQHGNAFNTEQQHWLEMIRD
;
A
#
# COMPACT_ATOMS: atom_id res chain seq x y z
N VAL A 1 -1.01 -18.29 22.00
CA VAL A 1 -0.62 -17.50 20.83
C VAL A 1 -1.87 -16.95 20.17
N THR A 2 -1.92 -15.66 19.91
CA THR A 2 -3.01 -15.00 19.17
C THR A 2 -2.47 -14.38 17.91
N ASP A 3 -3.07 -14.73 16.77
CA ASP A 3 -2.79 -14.12 15.47
C ASP A 3 -3.62 -12.85 15.30
N GLU A 4 -3.17 -11.95 14.40
CA GLU A 4 -3.79 -10.63 14.21
C GLU A 4 -4.01 -9.90 15.56
N ALA A 5 -3.00 -9.94 16.43
CA ALA A 5 -3.08 -9.44 17.80
C ALA A 5 -3.63 -8.01 17.88
N HIS A 6 -3.32 -7.16 16.88
CA HIS A 6 -3.84 -5.79 16.77
C HIS A 6 -5.39 -5.73 16.65
N ARG A 7 -6.08 -6.85 16.44
CA ARG A 7 -7.54 -6.99 16.43
C ARG A 7 -8.04 -7.75 17.67
N SER A 8 -7.26 -8.74 18.10
CA SER A 8 -7.68 -9.68 19.16
C SER A 8 -7.59 -9.11 20.58
N ILE A 9 -6.89 -7.98 20.77
CA ILE A 9 -6.75 -7.30 22.07
C ILE A 9 -7.97 -6.47 22.49
N TYR A 10 -9.06 -6.52 21.72
CA TYR A 10 -10.26 -5.73 21.95
C TYR A 10 -11.49 -6.60 22.21
N ASN A 11 -12.48 -6.03 22.87
CA ASN A 11 -13.82 -6.55 23.03
C ASN A 11 -13.86 -7.96 23.66
N LEU A 12 -14.74 -8.82 23.17
CA LEU A 12 -14.93 -10.18 23.65
C LEU A 12 -13.64 -11.02 23.61
N TRP A 13 -12.80 -10.85 22.59
CA TRP A 13 -11.52 -11.55 22.46
C TRP A 13 -10.54 -11.18 23.57
N ARG A 14 -10.54 -9.93 24.02
CA ARG A 14 -9.74 -9.50 25.17
C ARG A 14 -10.11 -10.29 26.43
N GLN A 15 -11.40 -10.45 26.70
CA GLN A 15 -11.87 -11.23 27.83
C GLN A 15 -11.43 -12.70 27.77
N VAL A 16 -11.42 -13.28 26.55
CA VAL A 16 -10.91 -14.64 26.34
C VAL A 16 -9.41 -14.71 26.64
N LEU A 17 -8.63 -13.72 26.19
CA LEU A 17 -7.19 -13.69 26.44
C LEU A 17 -6.87 -13.51 27.94
N GLU A 18 -7.63 -12.68 28.64
CA GLU A 18 -7.47 -12.41 30.07
C GLU A 18 -8.01 -13.55 30.96
N TYR A 19 -8.90 -14.40 30.43
CA TYR A 19 -9.45 -15.55 31.15
C TYR A 19 -8.40 -16.63 31.45
N PHE A 20 -7.41 -16.81 30.58
CA PHE A 20 -6.39 -17.83 30.73
C PHE A 20 -5.20 -17.30 31.52
N ASP A 21 -4.85 -17.97 32.62
CA ASP A 21 -3.61 -17.75 33.37
C ASP A 21 -2.43 -18.38 32.58
N ALA A 22 -1.99 -17.72 31.53
CA ALA A 22 -0.97 -18.21 30.61
C ALA A 22 -0.15 -17.07 30.01
N TYR A 23 1.04 -17.41 29.53
CA TYR A 23 1.85 -16.46 28.74
C TYR A 23 1.15 -16.14 27.42
N LEU A 24 0.95 -14.86 27.15
CA LEU A 24 0.35 -14.37 25.91
C LEU A 24 1.44 -14.01 24.89
N ILE A 25 1.33 -14.59 23.69
CA ILE A 25 2.17 -14.24 22.54
C ILE A 25 1.26 -13.70 21.45
N GLY A 26 1.46 -12.43 21.07
CA GLY A 26 0.74 -11.78 19.99
C GLY A 26 1.55 -11.76 18.70
N LEU A 27 0.98 -12.24 17.60
CA LEU A 27 1.52 -12.10 16.25
C LEU A 27 0.72 -11.04 15.49
N THR A 28 1.39 -10.14 14.82
CA THR A 28 0.74 -9.12 13.98
C THR A 28 1.69 -8.55 12.95
N ALA A 29 1.22 -8.40 11.72
CA ALA A 29 1.96 -7.70 10.67
C ALA A 29 1.87 -6.16 10.79
N THR A 30 0.93 -5.64 11.58
CA THR A 30 0.64 -4.21 11.69
C THR A 30 0.39 -3.81 13.14
N PRO A 31 1.44 -3.86 14.00
CA PRO A 31 1.31 -3.44 15.39
C PRO A 31 0.97 -1.94 15.46
N ASN A 32 0.17 -1.55 16.44
CA ASN A 32 -0.15 -0.17 16.76
C ASN A 32 0.18 0.16 18.22
N LYS A 33 0.06 1.42 18.61
CA LYS A 33 0.36 1.84 19.99
C LYS A 33 -0.42 1.07 21.05
N GLN A 34 -1.68 0.72 20.76
CA GLN A 34 -2.53 -0.04 21.68
C GLN A 34 -2.10 -1.50 21.78
N THR A 35 -1.62 -2.10 20.65
CA THR A 35 -1.01 -3.44 20.68
C THR A 35 0.21 -3.46 21.58
N PHE A 36 1.11 -2.49 21.42
CA PHE A 36 2.28 -2.37 22.30
C PHE A 36 1.88 -2.15 23.77
N GLY A 37 0.87 -1.29 24.02
CA GLY A 37 0.35 -1.04 25.36
C GLY A 37 -0.20 -2.32 26.03
N PHE A 38 -1.00 -3.11 25.31
CA PHE A 38 -1.56 -4.36 25.82
C PHE A 38 -0.48 -5.38 26.23
N PHE A 39 0.60 -5.48 25.46
CA PHE A 39 1.74 -6.35 25.75
C PHE A 39 2.86 -5.66 26.56
N ASN A 40 2.55 -4.59 27.30
CA ASN A 40 3.48 -3.86 28.18
C ASN A 40 4.78 -3.43 27.48
N GLN A 41 4.71 -2.98 26.21
CA GLN A 41 5.83 -2.60 25.36
C GLN A 41 6.83 -3.75 25.11
N ASN A 42 6.46 -5.00 25.38
CA ASN A 42 7.34 -6.16 25.24
C ASN A 42 7.36 -6.65 23.79
N LEU A 43 8.16 -6.01 22.94
CA LEU A 43 8.45 -6.47 21.58
C LEU A 43 9.57 -7.53 21.65
N VAL A 44 9.21 -8.80 21.46
CA VAL A 44 10.16 -9.92 21.52
C VAL A 44 10.93 -10.08 20.21
N MET A 45 10.25 -9.87 19.08
CA MET A 45 10.83 -10.01 17.74
C MET A 45 10.12 -9.08 16.76
N GLU A 46 10.89 -8.42 15.92
CA GLU A 46 10.41 -7.69 14.75
C GLU A 46 11.04 -8.30 13.49
N TYR A 47 10.19 -8.63 12.52
CA TYR A 47 10.60 -9.15 11.23
C TYR A 47 10.09 -8.20 10.13
N GLY A 48 10.90 -7.19 9.85
CA GLY A 48 10.56 -6.10 8.94
C GLY A 48 10.57 -6.52 7.46
N HIS A 49 9.96 -5.68 6.61
CA HIS A 49 9.89 -5.93 5.16
C HIS A 49 11.28 -6.09 4.53
N ALA A 50 12.25 -5.24 4.90
CA ALA A 50 13.60 -5.30 4.35
C ALA A 50 14.29 -6.63 4.69
N GLN A 51 14.11 -7.13 5.92
CA GLN A 51 14.63 -8.43 6.31
C GLN A 51 13.92 -9.56 5.56
N ALA A 52 12.60 -9.50 5.44
CA ALA A 52 11.82 -10.50 4.69
C ALA A 52 12.20 -10.54 3.20
N VAL A 53 12.64 -9.42 2.62
CA VAL A 53 13.21 -9.37 1.26
C VAL A 53 14.60 -10.01 1.24
N ALA A 54 15.47 -9.71 2.21
CA ALA A 54 16.79 -10.31 2.31
C ALA A 54 16.73 -11.83 2.49
N ASP A 55 15.77 -12.32 3.28
CA ASP A 55 15.54 -13.76 3.51
C ASP A 55 14.72 -14.45 2.39
N GLY A 56 14.20 -13.68 1.42
CA GLY A 56 13.44 -14.18 0.30
C GLY A 56 12.03 -14.63 0.52
N VAL A 57 11.49 -14.19 1.56
CA VAL A 57 10.08 -14.41 1.88
C VAL A 57 9.19 -13.40 1.17
N ASN A 58 9.74 -12.19 0.90
CA ASN A 58 9.06 -11.12 0.20
C ASN A 58 9.87 -10.63 -1.02
N VAL A 59 9.19 -10.01 -1.98
CA VAL A 59 9.83 -9.23 -3.05
C VAL A 59 9.80 -7.74 -2.74
N ASN A 60 10.73 -7.01 -3.33
CA ASN A 60 10.81 -5.56 -3.23
C ASN A 60 9.73 -4.87 -4.05
N TYR A 61 9.57 -3.55 -3.90
CA TYR A 61 8.57 -2.78 -4.65
C TYR A 61 9.10 -1.44 -5.14
N ASP A 62 8.46 -0.96 -6.20
CA ASP A 62 8.63 0.38 -6.74
C ASP A 62 7.35 1.18 -6.60
N VAL A 63 7.46 2.50 -6.49
CA VAL A 63 6.30 3.40 -6.51
C VAL A 63 6.29 4.18 -7.82
N TYR A 64 5.27 3.91 -8.64
CA TYR A 64 4.97 4.63 -9.87
C TYR A 64 3.83 5.60 -9.61
N ARG A 65 3.99 6.86 -9.95
CA ARG A 65 2.99 7.91 -9.69
C ARG A 65 2.29 8.30 -10.97
N ILE A 66 0.96 8.39 -10.89
CA ILE A 66 0.12 8.97 -11.94
C ILE A 66 -0.59 10.16 -11.30
N LYS A 67 -0.20 11.37 -11.70
CA LYS A 67 -0.81 12.62 -11.26
C LYS A 67 -1.56 13.24 -12.42
N THR A 68 -2.82 13.57 -12.20
CA THR A 68 -3.67 14.23 -13.18
C THR A 68 -4.05 15.62 -12.66
N GLU A 69 -4.49 16.49 -13.55
CA GLU A 69 -4.89 17.85 -13.18
C GLU A 69 -6.00 17.83 -12.14
N VAL A 70 -7.04 17.03 -12.37
CA VAL A 70 -8.16 16.88 -11.43
C VAL A 70 -7.71 16.29 -10.08
N SER A 71 -6.76 15.35 -10.09
CA SER A 71 -6.27 14.73 -8.83
C SER A 71 -5.42 15.67 -7.98
N GLU A 72 -4.77 16.67 -8.58
CA GLU A 72 -3.88 17.60 -7.89
C GLU A 72 -4.55 18.94 -7.56
N GLN A 73 -5.45 19.42 -8.42
CA GLN A 73 -6.02 20.76 -8.33
C GLN A 73 -7.53 20.77 -8.07
N GLY A 74 -8.23 19.61 -8.21
CA GLY A 74 -9.67 19.57 -8.29
C GLY A 74 -10.18 20.07 -9.63
N ALA A 75 -11.44 20.48 -9.71
CA ALA A 75 -11.98 21.08 -10.91
C ALA A 75 -13.14 22.04 -10.62
N LYS A 76 -13.43 22.88 -11.60
CA LYS A 76 -14.54 23.81 -11.61
C LYS A 76 -15.39 23.58 -12.85
N VAL A 77 -16.69 23.40 -12.65
CA VAL A 77 -17.68 23.35 -13.72
C VAL A 77 -18.50 24.63 -13.69
N ASP A 78 -18.51 25.37 -14.78
CA ASP A 78 -19.20 26.66 -14.85
C ASP A 78 -20.73 26.48 -14.82
N LYS A 79 -21.44 27.50 -14.34
CA LYS A 79 -22.87 27.63 -14.37
C LYS A 79 -23.44 27.35 -15.78
N GLY A 80 -24.58 26.67 -15.81
CA GLY A 80 -25.32 26.36 -17.06
C GLY A 80 -24.95 25.01 -17.68
N PHE A 81 -23.87 24.35 -17.24
CA PHE A 81 -23.59 22.98 -17.65
C PHE A 81 -24.50 21.97 -16.93
N TRP A 82 -24.62 20.80 -17.53
CA TRP A 82 -25.38 19.69 -16.96
C TRP A 82 -24.45 18.72 -16.23
N LEU A 83 -24.76 18.45 -14.97
CA LEU A 83 -24.12 17.38 -14.20
C LEU A 83 -25.11 16.25 -13.96
N GLU A 84 -24.58 15.05 -13.76
CA GLU A 84 -25.36 13.90 -13.33
C GLU A 84 -25.21 13.71 -11.82
N THR A 85 -26.31 13.41 -11.14
CA THR A 85 -26.29 12.86 -9.79
C THR A 85 -26.69 11.40 -9.83
N GLN A 86 -26.06 10.58 -9.04
CA GLN A 86 -26.38 9.18 -8.89
C GLN A 86 -26.74 8.87 -7.44
N ASP A 87 -27.96 8.41 -7.23
CA ASP A 87 -28.38 7.85 -5.95
C ASP A 87 -27.54 6.60 -5.63
N LYS A 88 -26.81 6.64 -4.52
CA LYS A 88 -25.88 5.56 -4.13
C LYS A 88 -26.57 4.25 -3.80
N ALA A 89 -27.84 4.26 -3.44
CA ALA A 89 -28.61 3.08 -3.08
C ALA A 89 -29.29 2.44 -4.28
N THR A 90 -30.00 3.25 -5.08
CA THR A 90 -30.82 2.80 -6.22
C THR A 90 -30.05 2.82 -7.54
N ARG A 91 -28.89 3.49 -7.58
CA ARG A 91 -28.05 3.75 -8.78
C ARG A 91 -28.77 4.55 -9.86
N ARG A 92 -29.92 5.12 -9.54
CA ARG A 92 -30.68 5.96 -10.48
C ARG A 92 -29.88 7.24 -10.72
N LYS A 93 -29.67 7.57 -11.99
CA LYS A 93 -29.06 8.81 -12.43
C LYS A 93 -30.12 9.85 -12.71
N THR A 94 -29.86 11.09 -12.34
CA THR A 94 -30.69 12.25 -12.65
C THR A 94 -29.76 13.36 -13.12
N ALA A 95 -30.03 13.92 -14.29
CA ALA A 95 -29.30 15.09 -14.79
C ALA A 95 -29.96 16.37 -14.27
N TRP A 96 -29.13 17.34 -13.90
CA TRP A 96 -29.54 18.67 -13.46
C TRP A 96 -28.64 19.75 -14.03
N GLN A 97 -29.18 20.89 -14.33
CA GLN A 97 -28.42 22.02 -14.82
C GLN A 97 -27.93 22.88 -13.65
N LEU A 98 -26.68 23.30 -13.70
CA LEU A 98 -26.08 24.13 -12.67
C LEU A 98 -26.67 25.56 -12.68
N ASP A 99 -27.22 25.99 -11.55
CA ASP A 99 -27.66 27.36 -11.32
C ASP A 99 -26.52 28.31 -10.99
N ASP A 100 -25.44 27.77 -10.38
CA ASP A 100 -24.19 28.46 -10.02
C ASP A 100 -22.97 27.61 -10.41
N ASP A 101 -21.77 28.23 -10.38
CA ASP A 101 -20.52 27.49 -10.60
C ASP A 101 -20.34 26.40 -9.53
N PHE A 102 -19.93 25.22 -9.98
CA PHE A 102 -19.65 24.07 -9.11
C PHE A 102 -18.15 23.81 -9.06
N GLU A 103 -17.53 24.02 -7.90
CA GLU A 103 -16.10 23.76 -7.68
C GLU A 103 -15.92 22.67 -6.64
N TYR A 104 -14.97 21.79 -6.88
CA TYR A 104 -14.60 20.75 -5.92
C TYR A 104 -13.08 20.60 -5.81
N GLN A 105 -12.65 20.25 -4.60
CA GLN A 105 -11.25 20.06 -4.25
C GLN A 105 -10.81 18.60 -4.49
N PRO A 106 -9.49 18.33 -4.62
CA PRO A 106 -8.97 16.97 -4.79
C PRO A 106 -9.45 15.97 -3.73
N GLU A 107 -9.70 16.42 -2.49
CA GLU A 107 -10.18 15.57 -1.39
C GLU A 107 -11.62 15.11 -1.57
N GLU A 108 -12.40 15.81 -2.39
CA GLU A 108 -13.80 15.48 -2.73
C GLU A 108 -13.89 14.53 -3.88
N LEU A 109 -12.83 14.43 -4.70
CA LEU A 109 -12.72 13.47 -5.80
C LEU A 109 -12.92 12.06 -5.26
N ASP A 110 -13.73 11.27 -5.96
CA ASP A 110 -14.17 9.92 -5.61
C ASP A 110 -14.95 9.81 -4.29
N ARG A 111 -15.16 10.88 -3.58
CA ARG A 111 -15.90 10.91 -2.31
C ARG A 111 -17.30 11.49 -2.46
N ALA A 112 -17.41 12.67 -2.99
CA ALA A 112 -18.65 13.37 -3.29
C ALA A 112 -18.83 13.54 -4.80
N VAL A 113 -17.73 13.62 -5.56
CA VAL A 113 -17.71 13.81 -7.01
C VAL A 113 -16.92 12.67 -7.66
N GLN A 114 -17.44 12.10 -8.72
CA GLN A 114 -16.73 11.20 -9.64
C GLN A 114 -16.54 11.91 -10.98
N THR A 115 -15.31 11.84 -11.49
CA THR A 115 -14.96 12.38 -12.81
C THR A 115 -14.58 11.20 -13.72
N PRO A 116 -15.48 10.74 -14.60
CA PRO A 116 -15.21 9.60 -15.48
C PRO A 116 -13.96 9.79 -16.35
N ASP A 117 -13.66 11.02 -16.74
CA ASP A 117 -12.50 11.31 -17.56
C ASP A 117 -11.19 11.17 -16.77
N GLN A 118 -11.18 11.48 -15.48
CA GLN A 118 -10.03 11.23 -14.59
C GLN A 118 -9.74 9.72 -14.49
N ILE A 119 -10.77 8.90 -14.27
CA ILE A 119 -10.63 7.43 -14.26
C ILE A 119 -10.06 6.95 -15.59
N ARG A 120 -10.56 7.48 -16.70
CA ARG A 120 -10.11 7.16 -18.07
C ARG A 120 -8.66 7.55 -18.29
N THR A 121 -8.24 8.74 -17.86
CA THR A 121 -6.85 9.22 -17.96
C THR A 121 -5.89 8.32 -17.20
N VAL A 122 -6.25 7.92 -15.98
CA VAL A 122 -5.44 6.96 -15.19
C VAL A 122 -5.35 5.60 -15.88
N VAL A 123 -6.47 5.05 -16.35
CA VAL A 123 -6.51 3.72 -17.00
C VAL A 123 -5.73 3.73 -18.31
N ARG A 124 -5.86 4.79 -19.14
CA ARG A 124 -5.06 4.97 -20.37
C ARG A 124 -3.57 5.04 -20.06
N THR A 125 -3.20 5.83 -19.07
CA THR A 125 -1.79 5.93 -18.65
C THR A 125 -1.24 4.58 -18.20
N LEU A 126 -2.00 3.82 -17.41
CA LEU A 126 -1.61 2.46 -17.02
C LEU A 126 -1.45 1.56 -18.26
N ARG A 127 -2.42 1.56 -19.19
CA ARG A 127 -2.37 0.78 -20.43
C ARG A 127 -1.12 1.10 -21.27
N ASP A 128 -0.82 2.37 -21.42
CA ASP A 128 0.23 2.81 -22.33
C ASP A 128 1.65 2.72 -21.72
N ARG A 129 1.74 2.70 -20.38
CA ARG A 129 3.02 2.78 -19.67
C ARG A 129 3.45 1.51 -18.94
N TRP A 130 2.53 0.58 -18.62
CA TRP A 130 2.88 -0.59 -17.83
C TRP A 130 4.02 -1.41 -18.44
N GLN A 131 4.03 -1.61 -19.77
CA GLN A 131 5.04 -2.40 -20.44
C GLN A 131 6.36 -1.63 -20.57
N ALA A 132 6.30 -0.37 -21.05
CA ALA A 132 7.51 0.40 -21.29
C ALA A 132 8.25 0.77 -20.01
N ASP A 133 7.51 1.16 -18.95
CA ASP A 133 8.10 1.74 -17.76
C ASP A 133 8.24 0.71 -16.62
N MET A 134 7.24 -0.17 -16.41
CA MET A 134 7.17 -1.01 -15.22
C MET A 134 7.69 -2.43 -15.47
N PHE A 135 7.27 -3.07 -16.57
CA PHE A 135 7.59 -4.46 -16.88
C PHE A 135 8.00 -4.67 -18.36
N PRO A 136 9.15 -4.10 -18.79
CA PRO A 136 9.54 -4.12 -20.20
C PRO A 136 9.79 -5.52 -20.78
N ALA A 137 10.06 -6.50 -19.93
CA ALA A 137 10.27 -7.89 -20.34
C ALA A 137 8.98 -8.71 -20.46
N ARG A 138 7.81 -8.12 -20.15
CA ARG A 138 6.51 -8.81 -20.20
C ARG A 138 5.80 -8.55 -21.52
N THR A 139 5.09 -9.54 -22.00
CA THR A 139 4.22 -9.45 -23.20
C THR A 139 2.77 -9.24 -22.84
N GLU A 140 2.36 -9.69 -21.66
CA GLU A 140 1.00 -9.52 -21.13
C GLU A 140 1.01 -8.69 -19.84
N LEU A 141 -0.05 -7.92 -19.61
CA LEU A 141 -0.22 -7.15 -18.38
C LEU A 141 -0.11 -8.07 -17.16
N PRO A 142 0.82 -7.84 -16.22
CA PRO A 142 0.90 -8.62 -15.00
C PRO A 142 -0.41 -8.60 -14.20
N LYS A 143 -0.60 -9.59 -13.31
CA LYS A 143 -1.77 -9.58 -12.40
C LYS A 143 -1.82 -8.30 -11.62
N THR A 144 -2.89 -7.54 -11.83
CA THR A 144 -3.08 -6.18 -11.31
C THR A 144 -4.24 -6.14 -10.32
N LEU A 145 -3.99 -5.63 -9.13
CA LEU A 145 -4.99 -5.41 -8.11
C LEU A 145 -5.23 -3.92 -7.93
N ILE A 146 -6.46 -3.46 -8.15
CA ILE A 146 -6.85 -2.05 -8.04
C ILE A 146 -7.73 -1.85 -6.81
N PHE A 147 -7.37 -0.92 -5.95
CA PHE A 147 -8.15 -0.53 -4.80
C PHE A 147 -9.01 0.69 -5.13
N ALA A 148 -10.31 0.46 -5.21
CA ALA A 148 -11.34 1.46 -5.41
C ALA A 148 -11.88 1.97 -4.06
N LYS A 149 -12.52 3.12 -4.09
CA LYS A 149 -13.09 3.75 -2.89
C LYS A 149 -14.37 3.06 -2.40
N ASP A 150 -15.28 2.79 -3.32
CA ASP A 150 -16.56 2.13 -3.07
C ASP A 150 -16.96 1.23 -4.25
N ASP A 151 -18.10 0.55 -4.13
CA ASP A 151 -18.58 -0.40 -5.13
C ASP A 151 -18.94 0.26 -6.47
N ASN A 152 -19.44 1.50 -6.45
CA ASN A 152 -19.77 2.24 -7.68
C ASN A 152 -18.50 2.68 -8.42
N HIS A 153 -17.49 3.15 -7.67
CA HIS A 153 -16.19 3.48 -8.24
C HIS A 153 -15.52 2.24 -8.83
N ALA A 154 -15.57 1.09 -8.13
CA ALA A 154 -15.04 -0.17 -8.63
C ALA A 154 -15.72 -0.60 -9.94
N GLU A 155 -17.04 -0.45 -10.06
CA GLU A 155 -17.79 -0.73 -11.29
C GLU A 155 -17.31 0.14 -12.45
N LYS A 156 -17.19 1.45 -12.22
CA LYS A 156 -16.75 2.40 -13.26
C LYS A 156 -15.31 2.14 -13.72
N ILE A 157 -14.42 1.80 -12.79
CA ILE A 157 -13.04 1.40 -13.14
C ILE A 157 -13.04 0.16 -14.02
N VAL A 158 -13.86 -0.88 -13.70
CA VAL A 158 -13.95 -2.11 -14.49
C VAL A 158 -14.48 -1.83 -15.90
N GLU A 159 -15.54 -1.03 -16.03
CA GLU A 159 -16.06 -0.62 -17.33
C GLU A 159 -14.98 0.09 -18.16
N THR A 160 -14.31 1.09 -17.58
CA THR A 160 -13.25 1.84 -18.25
C THR A 160 -12.06 0.97 -18.64
N LEU A 161 -11.66 0.02 -17.78
CA LEU A 161 -10.59 -0.95 -18.11
C LEU A 161 -10.95 -1.79 -19.33
N ARG A 162 -12.17 -2.31 -19.41
CA ARG A 162 -12.62 -3.12 -20.55
C ARG A 162 -12.66 -2.32 -21.84
N GLU A 163 -13.16 -1.09 -21.78
CA GLU A 163 -13.21 -0.16 -22.90
C GLU A 163 -11.79 0.19 -23.40
N GLU A 164 -10.95 0.69 -22.52
CA GLU A 164 -9.63 1.22 -22.91
C GLU A 164 -8.63 0.14 -23.33
N PHE A 165 -8.69 -1.05 -22.75
CA PHE A 165 -7.86 -2.18 -23.18
C PHE A 165 -8.46 -2.95 -24.37
N GLY A 166 -9.71 -2.66 -24.76
CA GLY A 166 -10.42 -3.38 -25.83
C GLY A 166 -10.56 -4.88 -25.55
N ARG A 167 -10.67 -5.26 -24.27
CA ARG A 167 -10.74 -6.66 -23.80
C ARG A 167 -12.12 -6.97 -23.25
N GLY A 168 -12.52 -8.25 -23.35
CA GLY A 168 -13.83 -8.71 -22.87
C GLY A 168 -14.01 -8.71 -21.35
N ASN A 169 -15.19 -9.14 -20.92
CA ASN A 169 -15.61 -9.13 -19.53
C ASN A 169 -14.69 -9.95 -18.61
N GLU A 170 -14.01 -10.96 -19.13
CA GLU A 170 -13.10 -11.79 -18.34
C GLU A 170 -11.80 -11.07 -17.96
N PHE A 171 -11.40 -10.04 -18.72
CA PHE A 171 -10.14 -9.33 -18.52
C PHE A 171 -10.07 -8.62 -17.18
N ALA A 172 -11.12 -7.87 -16.83
CA ALA A 172 -11.20 -7.13 -15.58
C ALA A 172 -12.49 -7.49 -14.83
N GLN A 173 -12.37 -7.80 -13.54
CA GLN A 173 -13.49 -8.20 -12.68
C GLN A 173 -13.55 -7.36 -11.41
N LYS A 174 -14.76 -6.99 -11.04
CA LYS A 174 -15.04 -6.40 -9.72
C LYS A 174 -15.16 -7.52 -8.71
N ILE A 175 -14.36 -7.46 -7.65
CA ILE A 175 -14.35 -8.43 -6.55
C ILE A 175 -14.72 -7.71 -5.25
N THR A 176 -15.99 -7.70 -4.94
CA THR A 176 -16.57 -7.13 -3.72
C THR A 176 -17.62 -8.09 -3.17
N TYR A 177 -18.00 -7.93 -1.92
CA TYR A 177 -19.08 -8.75 -1.32
C TYR A 177 -20.44 -8.62 -2.04
N ARG A 178 -20.59 -7.63 -2.95
CA ARG A 178 -21.76 -7.45 -3.80
C ARG A 178 -21.64 -8.14 -5.17
N SER A 179 -20.50 -8.75 -5.50
CA SER A 179 -20.28 -9.37 -6.81
C SER A 179 -21.27 -10.49 -7.14
N ALA A 180 -21.78 -11.20 -6.14
CA ALA A 180 -22.80 -12.26 -6.31
C ALA A 180 -24.23 -11.72 -6.47
N GLN A 181 -24.49 -10.41 -6.27
CA GLN A 181 -25.81 -9.85 -6.40
C GLN A 181 -26.24 -9.80 -7.88
N GLY A 182 -27.44 -10.26 -8.18
CA GLY A 182 -27.97 -10.30 -9.54
C GLY A 182 -27.55 -11.53 -10.38
N GLY A 183 -27.10 -12.62 -9.74
CA GLY A 183 -26.72 -13.86 -10.43
C GLY A 183 -25.27 -13.89 -10.92
N GLY A 184 -24.42 -13.00 -10.39
CA GLY A 184 -22.97 -12.97 -10.67
C GLY A 184 -22.21 -14.11 -10.00
N THR A 185 -20.93 -14.28 -10.38
CA THR A 185 -20.01 -15.24 -9.78
C THR A 185 -19.71 -14.85 -8.33
N SER A 186 -19.58 -15.84 -7.45
CA SER A 186 -19.28 -15.58 -6.04
C SER A 186 -17.90 -14.93 -5.89
N PRO A 187 -17.70 -14.04 -4.89
CA PRO A 187 -16.42 -13.42 -4.63
C PRO A 187 -15.29 -14.44 -4.41
N GLU A 188 -15.56 -15.53 -3.72
CA GLU A 188 -14.60 -16.61 -3.45
C GLU A 188 -14.12 -17.27 -4.74
N GLN A 189 -15.02 -17.53 -5.69
CA GLN A 189 -14.67 -18.09 -6.98
C GLN A 189 -13.84 -17.08 -7.80
N LEU A 190 -14.23 -15.81 -7.83
CA LEU A 190 -13.47 -14.76 -8.52
C LEU A 190 -12.05 -14.59 -7.94
N ILE A 191 -11.89 -14.68 -6.62
CA ILE A 191 -10.57 -14.66 -5.96
C ILE A 191 -9.75 -15.88 -6.36
N LYS A 192 -10.37 -17.06 -6.42
CA LYS A 192 -9.70 -18.28 -6.86
C LYS A 192 -9.22 -18.16 -8.30
N ASP A 193 -10.11 -17.70 -9.19
CA ASP A 193 -9.79 -17.51 -10.62
C ASP A 193 -8.68 -16.46 -10.79
N PHE A 194 -8.73 -15.35 -10.06
CA PHE A 194 -7.69 -14.33 -10.07
C PHE A 194 -6.33 -14.87 -9.59
N ARG A 195 -6.33 -15.76 -8.61
CA ARG A 195 -5.13 -16.35 -8.04
C ARG A 195 -4.48 -17.39 -8.96
N THR A 196 -5.25 -18.25 -9.63
CA THR A 196 -4.76 -19.44 -10.31
C THR A 196 -5.01 -19.48 -11.81
N GLY A 197 -5.95 -18.67 -12.31
CA GLY A 197 -6.31 -18.62 -13.72
C GLY A 197 -5.54 -17.54 -14.50
N TYR A 198 -5.54 -17.64 -15.84
CA TYR A 198 -5.04 -16.59 -16.70
C TYR A 198 -5.91 -15.33 -16.57
N TYR A 199 -7.23 -15.49 -16.64
CA TYR A 199 -8.21 -14.44 -16.36
C TYR A 199 -8.78 -14.58 -14.93
N PRO A 200 -9.22 -13.45 -14.32
CA PRO A 200 -9.04 -12.06 -14.76
C PRO A 200 -7.58 -11.61 -14.64
N ARG A 201 -7.16 -10.70 -15.52
CA ARG A 201 -5.86 -10.02 -15.41
C ARG A 201 -5.89 -8.93 -14.37
N VAL A 202 -7.03 -8.21 -14.27
CA VAL A 202 -7.23 -7.11 -13.35
C VAL A 202 -8.38 -7.43 -12.39
N ALA A 203 -8.13 -7.31 -11.10
CA ALA A 203 -9.14 -7.36 -10.06
C ALA A 203 -9.32 -5.97 -9.45
N VAL A 204 -10.56 -5.49 -9.40
CA VAL A 204 -10.90 -4.22 -8.75
C VAL A 204 -11.69 -4.51 -7.48
N THR A 205 -11.20 -4.05 -6.34
CA THR A 205 -11.79 -4.31 -5.03
C THR A 205 -11.88 -3.04 -4.19
N VAL A 206 -12.70 -3.08 -3.15
CA VAL A 206 -12.78 -1.99 -2.15
C VAL A 206 -11.92 -2.34 -0.93
N ASP A 207 -12.18 -3.49 -0.31
CA ASP A 207 -11.52 -3.94 0.92
C ASP A 207 -11.44 -5.47 1.05
N MET A 208 -12.20 -6.21 0.25
CA MET A 208 -12.36 -7.66 0.41
C MET A 208 -11.04 -8.43 0.24
N ILE A 209 -10.17 -8.00 -0.66
CA ILE A 209 -8.86 -8.61 -0.90
C ILE A 209 -7.77 -7.98 0.00
N ALA A 210 -8.10 -6.97 0.79
CA ALA A 210 -7.13 -6.31 1.65
C ALA A 210 -6.65 -7.18 2.83
N THR A 211 -7.46 -8.14 3.27
CA THR A 211 -7.15 -9.02 4.41
C THR A 211 -7.48 -10.48 4.09
N GLY A 212 -6.69 -11.41 4.66
CA GLY A 212 -7.03 -12.84 4.68
C GLY A 212 -6.87 -13.63 3.38
N THR A 213 -6.47 -13.00 2.27
CA THR A 213 -6.29 -13.69 0.98
C THR A 213 -4.83 -13.72 0.55
N ASP A 214 -4.30 -14.88 0.17
CA ASP A 214 -2.96 -15.05 -0.37
C ASP A 214 -3.01 -15.17 -1.89
N ILE A 215 -2.66 -14.09 -2.61
CA ILE A 215 -2.63 -14.04 -4.08
C ILE A 215 -1.20 -13.70 -4.52
N LYS A 216 -0.36 -14.72 -4.60
CA LYS A 216 1.08 -14.58 -4.88
C LYS A 216 1.42 -13.94 -6.24
N PRO A 217 0.65 -14.19 -7.34
CA PRO A 217 0.98 -13.67 -8.66
C PRO A 217 0.74 -12.15 -8.86
N VAL A 218 0.24 -11.41 -7.85
CA VAL A 218 0.01 -9.97 -7.98
C VAL A 218 1.35 -9.23 -8.11
N GLU A 219 1.52 -8.47 -9.20
CA GLU A 219 2.74 -7.71 -9.50
C GLU A 219 2.50 -6.20 -9.64
N ILE A 220 1.24 -5.78 -9.82
CA ILE A 220 0.85 -4.37 -9.83
C ILE A 220 -0.26 -4.16 -8.81
N VAL A 221 -0.07 -3.17 -7.91
CA VAL A 221 -1.07 -2.75 -6.93
C VAL A 221 -1.39 -1.28 -7.16
N VAL A 222 -2.60 -0.98 -7.59
CA VAL A 222 -3.02 0.38 -7.95
C VAL A 222 -3.89 0.97 -6.84
N PHE A 223 -3.55 2.15 -6.38
CA PHE A 223 -4.34 2.90 -5.42
C PHE A 223 -5.11 4.02 -6.13
N MET A 224 -6.40 3.80 -6.34
CA MET A 224 -7.37 4.81 -6.80
C MET A 224 -8.26 5.26 -5.62
N ARG A 225 -7.77 5.14 -4.42
CA ARG A 225 -8.41 5.61 -3.18
C ARG A 225 -7.41 6.11 -2.18
N SER A 226 -7.74 7.16 -1.45
CA SER A 226 -6.95 7.61 -0.32
C SER A 226 -7.09 6.65 0.88
N VAL A 227 -5.97 6.34 1.54
CA VAL A 227 -5.90 5.49 2.72
C VAL A 227 -5.18 6.26 3.83
N LYS A 228 -5.87 6.57 4.91
CA LYS A 228 -5.30 7.32 6.05
C LYS A 228 -4.69 6.41 7.11
N SER A 229 -5.25 5.22 7.32
CA SER A 229 -4.75 4.25 8.28
C SER A 229 -3.48 3.57 7.79
N ARG A 230 -2.40 3.66 8.57
CA ARG A 230 -1.12 2.99 8.30
C ARG A 230 -1.28 1.48 8.21
N SER A 231 -1.93 0.88 9.20
CA SER A 231 -2.19 -0.55 9.25
C SER A 231 -2.93 -1.04 8.00
N PHE A 232 -3.96 -0.32 7.57
CA PHE A 232 -4.74 -0.69 6.39
C PHE A 232 -3.95 -0.51 5.10
N PHE A 233 -3.13 0.53 4.99
CA PHE A 233 -2.23 0.73 3.86
C PHE A 233 -1.20 -0.42 3.76
N GLU A 234 -0.56 -0.80 4.88
CA GLU A 234 0.39 -1.91 4.91
C GLU A 234 -0.25 -3.24 4.53
N GLN A 235 -1.50 -3.49 4.94
CA GLN A 235 -2.24 -4.69 4.52
C GLN A 235 -2.52 -4.71 3.02
N MET A 236 -2.89 -3.57 2.43
CA MET A 236 -3.13 -3.43 0.98
C MET A 236 -1.82 -3.60 0.20
N LYS A 237 -0.75 -2.90 0.59
CA LYS A 237 0.59 -3.03 0.02
C LYS A 237 1.08 -4.48 0.12
N GLY A 238 0.83 -5.12 1.24
CA GLY A 238 1.19 -6.52 1.50
C GLY A 238 0.61 -7.54 0.52
N ARG A 239 -0.33 -7.15 -0.34
CA ARG A 239 -0.84 -8.04 -1.41
C ARG A 239 0.15 -8.24 -2.55
N GLY A 240 1.06 -7.28 -2.77
CA GLY A 240 2.10 -7.38 -3.80
C GLY A 240 3.38 -8.05 -3.33
N VAL A 241 3.70 -8.02 -2.03
CA VAL A 241 5.02 -8.41 -1.51
C VAL A 241 5.35 -9.91 -1.59
N ARG A 242 4.36 -10.77 -1.80
CA ARG A 242 4.55 -12.22 -1.76
C ARG A 242 5.43 -12.73 -2.89
N VAL A 243 6.40 -13.57 -2.54
CA VAL A 243 7.16 -14.35 -3.52
C VAL A 243 6.22 -15.32 -4.25
N CYS A 244 6.38 -15.44 -5.54
CA CYS A 244 5.63 -16.38 -6.35
C CYS A 244 6.58 -17.44 -6.94
N ASN A 245 6.22 -18.70 -6.76
CA ASN A 245 6.95 -19.79 -7.38
C ASN A 245 6.89 -19.64 -8.92
N PRO A 246 7.99 -19.85 -9.65
CA PRO A 246 7.98 -19.77 -11.12
C PRO A 246 6.92 -20.63 -11.79
N THR A 247 6.62 -21.82 -11.25
CA THR A 247 5.56 -22.70 -11.76
C THR A 247 4.17 -22.07 -11.59
N ASP A 248 3.89 -21.48 -10.43
CA ASP A 248 2.61 -20.81 -10.15
C ASP A 248 2.46 -19.54 -11.00
N LEU A 249 3.58 -18.82 -11.22
CA LEU A 249 3.57 -17.63 -12.06
C LEU A 249 3.36 -17.98 -13.54
N ALA A 250 3.98 -19.06 -14.02
CA ALA A 250 3.80 -19.58 -15.38
C ALA A 250 2.36 -20.07 -15.61
N ALA A 251 1.70 -20.62 -14.59
CA ALA A 251 0.30 -21.05 -14.69
C ALA A 251 -0.65 -19.89 -15.02
N VAL A 252 -0.36 -18.69 -14.51
CA VAL A 252 -1.15 -17.47 -14.79
C VAL A 252 -0.59 -16.65 -15.96
N ASN A 253 0.60 -16.98 -16.47
CA ASN A 253 1.25 -16.34 -17.62
C ASN A 253 1.81 -17.41 -18.58
N PRO A 254 0.93 -18.15 -19.29
CA PRO A 254 1.36 -19.24 -20.17
C PRO A 254 2.31 -18.72 -21.27
N GLY A 255 3.42 -19.43 -21.47
CA GLY A 255 4.40 -19.09 -22.50
C GLY A 255 5.49 -18.11 -22.07
N GLU A 256 5.43 -17.57 -20.87
CA GLU A 256 6.46 -16.70 -20.32
C GLU A 256 7.32 -17.45 -19.29
N HIS A 257 8.65 -17.47 -19.49
CA HIS A 257 9.62 -17.96 -18.50
C HIS A 257 10.10 -16.80 -17.64
N ILE A 258 9.32 -16.46 -16.64
CA ILE A 258 9.49 -15.26 -15.82
C ILE A 258 9.58 -15.60 -14.33
N LYS A 259 10.20 -14.69 -13.59
CA LYS A 259 10.21 -14.70 -12.13
C LYS A 259 9.56 -13.41 -11.65
N LYS A 260 8.92 -13.46 -10.49
CA LYS A 260 8.47 -12.28 -9.76
C LYS A 260 9.63 -11.83 -8.88
N ASP A 261 10.33 -10.81 -9.30
CA ASP A 261 11.48 -10.20 -8.59
C ASP A 261 11.08 -8.93 -7.84
N HIS A 262 10.02 -8.26 -8.27
CA HIS A 262 9.46 -7.07 -7.62
C HIS A 262 7.96 -6.97 -7.90
N PHE A 263 7.33 -5.97 -7.28
CA PHE A 263 6.00 -5.50 -7.67
C PHE A 263 5.98 -3.96 -7.72
N VAL A 264 5.00 -3.41 -8.41
CA VAL A 264 4.87 -1.96 -8.58
C VAL A 264 3.61 -1.48 -7.88
N ILE A 265 3.76 -0.47 -7.03
CA ILE A 265 2.65 0.30 -6.48
C ILE A 265 2.38 1.46 -7.43
N VAL A 266 1.20 1.51 -8.03
CA VAL A 266 0.76 2.65 -8.83
C VAL A 266 -0.09 3.55 -7.94
N ASP A 267 0.44 4.72 -7.60
CA ASP A 267 -0.19 5.70 -6.73
C ASP A 267 -0.85 6.81 -7.57
N CYS A 268 -2.19 6.80 -7.62
CA CYS A 268 -2.98 7.78 -8.39
C CYS A 268 -3.58 8.89 -7.51
N VAL A 269 -3.37 8.85 -6.19
CA VAL A 269 -4.03 9.76 -5.22
C VAL A 269 -3.07 10.29 -4.15
N GLY A 270 -1.75 10.12 -4.34
CA GLY A 270 -0.73 10.54 -3.38
C GLY A 270 -0.77 9.76 -2.06
N VAL A 271 -1.22 8.50 -2.10
CA VAL A 271 -1.34 7.68 -0.89
C VAL A 271 0.02 7.34 -0.28
N CYS A 272 1.07 7.22 -1.08
CA CYS A 272 2.41 6.93 -0.59
C CYS A 272 3.13 8.15 0.01
N GLU A 273 2.71 9.37 -0.34
CA GLU A 273 3.32 10.63 0.12
C GLU A 273 2.69 11.16 1.42
N ARG A 274 1.42 10.82 1.67
CA ARG A 274 0.66 11.36 2.79
C ARG A 274 1.00 10.65 4.10
N ASP A 275 1.08 11.42 5.18
CA ASP A 275 1.22 10.89 6.53
C ASP A 275 0.10 9.91 6.87
N LYS A 276 0.47 8.81 7.52
CA LYS A 276 -0.45 7.77 7.96
C LYS A 276 -0.67 7.86 9.46
N THR A 277 -1.93 7.69 9.86
CA THR A 277 -2.30 7.65 11.28
C THR A 277 -2.27 6.21 11.79
N ASP A 278 -1.75 6.03 13.00
CA ASP A 278 -1.75 4.73 13.69
C ASP A 278 -3.10 4.45 14.40
N SER A 279 -4.06 5.37 14.30
CA SER A 279 -5.37 5.24 14.94
C SER A 279 -6.25 4.22 14.22
N ARG A 280 -6.94 3.40 15.01
CA ARG A 280 -7.97 2.48 14.51
C ARG A 280 -9.11 3.27 13.85
N PRO A 281 -9.57 2.90 12.64
CA PRO A 281 -10.77 3.51 12.07
C PRO A 281 -11.96 3.29 13.00
N MET A 282 -12.68 4.35 13.34
CA MET A 282 -13.87 4.28 14.18
C MET A 282 -14.99 3.43 13.52
N ASP A 283 -15.08 3.44 12.19
CA ASP A 283 -16.01 2.60 11.44
C ASP A 283 -15.37 1.24 11.13
N THR A 284 -15.59 0.26 12.01
CA THR A 284 -15.05 -1.10 11.93
C THR A 284 -15.93 -2.07 11.14
N LYS A 285 -17.24 -1.85 11.12
CA LYS A 285 -18.24 -2.66 10.39
C LYS A 285 -18.57 -2.05 9.01
N LYS A 286 -17.58 -1.67 8.23
CA LYS A 286 -17.75 -0.96 6.94
C LYS A 286 -18.66 -1.70 5.95
N SER A 287 -18.61 -3.02 5.93
CA SER A 287 -19.42 -3.88 5.06
C SER A 287 -20.89 -4.02 5.50
N VAL A 288 -21.20 -3.70 6.76
CA VAL A 288 -22.56 -3.81 7.27
C VAL A 288 -23.34 -2.52 6.95
N PRO A 289 -24.48 -2.58 6.24
CA PRO A 289 -25.30 -1.41 5.95
C PRO A 289 -25.79 -0.69 7.21
N LEU A 290 -26.01 0.64 7.13
CA LEU A 290 -26.42 1.45 8.29
C LEU A 290 -27.77 1.00 8.87
N ASP A 291 -28.71 0.58 8.03
CA ASP A 291 -30.01 0.04 8.45
C ASP A 291 -29.85 -1.18 9.35
N LYS A 292 -28.93 -2.09 9.00
CA LYS A 292 -28.63 -3.29 9.81
C LYS A 292 -27.95 -2.96 11.12
N LEU A 293 -27.04 -1.98 11.14
CA LEU A 293 -26.42 -1.52 12.39
C LEU A 293 -27.45 -0.86 13.32
N LEU A 294 -28.29 0.04 12.78
CA LEU A 294 -29.36 0.68 13.54
C LEU A 294 -30.41 -0.33 14.03
N GLN A 295 -30.73 -1.34 13.22
CA GLN A 295 -31.60 -2.44 13.63
C GLN A 295 -30.99 -3.26 14.77
N ALA A 296 -29.69 -3.62 14.68
CA ALA A 296 -29.00 -4.37 15.73
C ALA A 296 -29.04 -3.61 17.06
N VAL A 297 -28.75 -2.31 17.04
CA VAL A 297 -28.81 -1.46 18.25
C VAL A 297 -30.23 -1.36 18.79
N SER A 298 -31.25 -1.26 17.93
CA SER A 298 -32.65 -1.22 18.38
C SER A 298 -33.11 -2.53 19.05
N LEU A 299 -32.41 -3.64 18.77
CA LEU A 299 -32.62 -4.96 19.41
C LEU A 299 -31.71 -5.16 20.65
N GLY A 300 -30.98 -4.12 21.05
CA GLY A 300 -30.15 -4.14 22.25
C GLY A 300 -28.70 -4.59 22.05
N ASN A 301 -28.22 -4.67 20.79
CA ASN A 301 -26.80 -4.93 20.55
C ASN A 301 -25.96 -3.67 20.86
N VAL A 302 -25.11 -3.77 21.87
CA VAL A 302 -24.21 -2.70 22.33
C VAL A 302 -22.74 -3.02 22.11
N GLU A 303 -22.41 -3.92 21.16
CA GLU A 303 -21.03 -4.23 20.80
C GLU A 303 -20.28 -2.98 20.35
N ASP A 304 -19.05 -2.82 20.82
CA ASP A 304 -18.18 -1.66 20.52
C ASP A 304 -18.02 -1.41 19.01
N ASP A 305 -17.88 -2.48 18.21
CA ASP A 305 -17.72 -2.41 16.77
C ASP A 305 -18.98 -1.90 16.06
N VAL A 306 -20.15 -2.22 16.57
CA VAL A 306 -21.44 -1.74 16.07
C VAL A 306 -21.59 -0.27 16.41
N LEU A 307 -21.36 0.08 17.68
CA LEU A 307 -21.55 1.44 18.20
C LEU A 307 -20.52 2.41 17.61
N SER A 308 -19.24 2.05 17.55
CA SER A 308 -18.20 2.88 16.94
C SER A 308 -18.46 3.13 15.45
N SER A 309 -18.99 2.13 14.74
CA SER A 309 -19.38 2.30 13.32
C SER A 309 -20.57 3.22 13.16
N ILE A 310 -21.56 3.17 14.05
CA ILE A 310 -22.70 4.09 14.05
C ILE A 310 -22.21 5.51 14.33
N ALA A 311 -21.42 5.73 15.39
CA ALA A 311 -20.89 7.04 15.75
C ALA A 311 -20.10 7.67 14.60
N ALA A 312 -19.24 6.91 13.92
CA ALA A 312 -18.49 7.37 12.75
C ALA A 312 -19.39 7.78 11.58
N ARG A 313 -20.49 7.05 11.36
CA ARG A 313 -21.45 7.36 10.28
C ARG A 313 -22.33 8.55 10.61
N LEU A 314 -22.76 8.70 11.87
CA LEU A 314 -23.47 9.89 12.33
C LEU A 314 -22.62 11.16 12.18
N ALA A 315 -21.33 11.10 12.56
CA ALA A 315 -20.40 12.20 12.38
C ALA A 315 -20.18 12.58 10.89
N ARG A 316 -20.32 11.62 9.97
CA ARG A 316 -20.30 11.90 8.52
C ARG A 316 -21.61 12.55 8.07
N LEU A 317 -22.76 12.00 8.48
CA LEU A 317 -24.06 12.57 8.17
C LEU A 317 -24.22 14.01 8.68
N ASP A 318 -23.62 14.34 9.85
CA ASP A 318 -23.64 15.68 10.42
C ASP A 318 -22.97 16.73 9.51
N LYS A 319 -21.93 16.33 8.78
CA LYS A 319 -21.24 17.24 7.84
C LYS A 319 -22.02 17.52 6.57
N ASP A 320 -22.83 16.57 6.13
CA ASP A 320 -23.54 16.62 4.87
C ASP A 320 -25.03 16.96 5.06
N ALA A 321 -25.46 17.24 6.31
CA ALA A 321 -26.85 17.43 6.70
C ALA A 321 -27.31 18.87 6.43
N SER A 322 -28.45 19.02 5.76
CA SER A 322 -29.14 20.31 5.64
C SER A 322 -29.71 20.77 6.99
N GLU A 323 -29.92 22.07 7.18
CA GLU A 323 -30.53 22.63 8.40
C GLU A 323 -31.90 21.98 8.70
N ALA A 324 -32.70 21.72 7.67
CA ALA A 324 -33.99 21.03 7.81
C ALA A 324 -33.85 19.59 8.32
N ASP A 325 -32.86 18.85 7.83
CA ASP A 325 -32.59 17.49 8.28
C ASP A 325 -32.04 17.49 9.72
N GLN A 326 -31.17 18.45 10.08
CA GLN A 326 -30.67 18.62 11.45
C GLN A 326 -31.81 18.94 12.42
N ALA A 327 -32.69 19.88 12.08
CA ALA A 327 -33.86 20.21 12.90
C ALA A 327 -34.78 19.00 13.11
N LYS A 328 -34.97 18.20 12.05
CA LYS A 328 -35.79 16.98 12.12
C LYS A 328 -35.18 15.91 13.01
N VAL A 329 -33.85 15.75 12.95
CA VAL A 329 -33.13 14.84 13.87
C VAL A 329 -33.28 15.29 15.31
N VAL A 330 -33.13 16.57 15.62
CA VAL A 330 -33.31 17.12 16.96
C VAL A 330 -34.73 16.87 17.50
N GLU A 331 -35.74 17.08 16.67
CA GLU A 331 -37.14 16.77 17.03
C GLU A 331 -37.32 15.28 17.38
N LEU A 332 -36.80 14.37 16.53
CA LEU A 332 -37.02 12.92 16.64
C LEU A 332 -36.12 12.24 17.69
N SER A 333 -35.01 12.86 18.07
CA SER A 333 -34.04 12.35 19.05
C SER A 333 -34.29 12.82 20.48
N GLY A 334 -35.31 13.64 20.72
CA GLY A 334 -35.56 14.24 22.03
C GLY A 334 -34.61 15.39 22.36
N GLY A 335 -34.25 16.21 21.37
CA GLY A 335 -33.41 17.41 21.54
C GLY A 335 -31.92 17.21 21.25
N GLN A 336 -31.52 16.05 20.75
CA GLN A 336 -30.11 15.75 20.47
C GLN A 336 -29.76 16.00 19.00
N THR A 337 -28.61 16.63 18.75
CA THR A 337 -28.04 16.79 17.42
C THR A 337 -27.32 15.51 16.96
N LEU A 338 -27.07 15.33 15.65
CA LEU A 338 -26.25 14.23 15.13
C LEU A 338 -24.88 14.16 15.82
N ARG A 339 -24.26 15.32 16.05
CA ARG A 339 -22.98 15.44 16.71
C ARG A 339 -23.06 15.02 18.18
N SER A 340 -24.12 15.39 18.90
CA SER A 340 -24.29 14.96 20.30
C SER A 340 -24.61 13.48 20.41
N LEU A 341 -25.39 12.90 19.50
CA LEU A 341 -25.64 11.46 19.43
C LEU A 341 -24.32 10.68 19.16
N ALA A 342 -23.54 11.13 18.20
CA ALA A 342 -22.24 10.50 17.89
C ALA A 342 -21.27 10.60 19.09
N ARG A 343 -21.20 11.79 19.71
CA ARG A 343 -20.34 12.04 20.86
C ARG A 343 -20.75 11.23 22.09
N GLY A 344 -22.04 11.12 22.37
CA GLY A 344 -22.58 10.30 23.47
C GLY A 344 -22.18 8.81 23.35
N ILE A 345 -22.20 8.26 22.14
CA ILE A 345 -21.71 6.90 21.89
C ILE A 345 -20.20 6.80 22.14
N VAL A 346 -19.40 7.76 21.63
CA VAL A 346 -17.94 7.75 21.80
C VAL A 346 -17.55 7.86 23.27
N GLU A 347 -18.21 8.73 24.03
CA GLU A 347 -17.99 8.91 25.47
C GLU A 347 -18.41 7.65 26.27
N ALA A 348 -19.46 6.96 25.84
CA ALA A 348 -19.87 5.69 26.46
C ALA A 348 -18.90 4.54 26.17
N LEU A 349 -18.21 4.57 25.03
CA LEU A 349 -17.17 3.60 24.62
C LEU A 349 -15.78 3.94 25.19
N ALA A 350 -15.57 5.11 25.80
CA ALA A 350 -14.26 5.53 26.28
C ALA A 350 -13.78 4.62 27.43
N ILE A 351 -12.64 3.96 27.23
CA ILE A 351 -12.04 3.03 28.20
C ILE A 351 -11.75 3.73 29.52
N ASP A 352 -11.22 4.95 29.47
CA ASP A 352 -10.89 5.76 30.66
C ASP A 352 -12.12 6.08 31.52
N ALA A 353 -13.31 6.07 30.91
CA ALA A 353 -14.57 6.36 31.62
C ALA A 353 -15.27 5.10 32.15
N THR A 354 -14.83 3.90 31.75
CA THR A 354 -15.47 2.61 32.10
C THR A 354 -14.55 1.67 32.86
N GLN A 355 -13.25 1.96 32.95
CA GLN A 355 -12.24 1.07 33.51
C GLN A 355 -12.48 0.73 34.99
N ASP A 356 -13.02 1.67 35.76
CA ASP A 356 -13.31 1.50 37.20
C ASP A 356 -14.79 1.23 37.51
N MET A 357 -15.64 1.03 36.47
CA MET A 357 -17.07 0.78 36.63
C MET A 357 -17.39 -0.72 36.69
N PRO A 358 -18.39 -1.12 37.49
CA PRO A 358 -18.95 -2.46 37.41
C PRO A 358 -19.46 -2.76 35.99
N PRO A 359 -19.30 -4.02 35.48
CA PRO A 359 -19.70 -4.36 34.11
C PRO A 359 -21.17 -4.03 33.78
N ALA A 360 -22.08 -4.22 34.75
CA ALA A 360 -23.50 -3.91 34.58
C ALA A 360 -23.77 -2.39 34.40
N GLU A 361 -23.00 -1.54 35.06
CA GLU A 361 -23.12 -0.07 34.97
C GLU A 361 -22.54 0.43 33.66
N ALA A 362 -21.43 -0.15 33.21
CA ALA A 362 -20.83 0.13 31.90
C ALA A 362 -21.79 -0.24 30.77
N GLU A 363 -22.43 -1.43 30.84
CA GLU A 363 -23.43 -1.84 29.87
C GLU A 363 -24.67 -0.95 29.86
N GLN A 364 -25.14 -0.52 31.05
CA GLN A 364 -26.28 0.40 31.17
C GLN A 364 -25.96 1.75 30.50
N ARG A 365 -24.75 2.26 30.67
CA ARG A 365 -24.30 3.49 30.01
C ARG A 365 -24.33 3.39 28.48
N LEU A 366 -23.90 2.26 27.91
CA LEU A 366 -24.00 2.00 26.47
C LEU A 366 -25.47 1.92 26.01
N ARG A 367 -26.33 1.29 26.78
CA ARG A 367 -27.77 1.24 26.51
C ARG A 367 -28.42 2.62 26.56
N ASP A 368 -28.05 3.46 27.50
CA ASP A 368 -28.57 4.84 27.60
C ASP A 368 -28.11 5.70 26.41
N ALA A 369 -26.87 5.59 25.98
CA ALA A 369 -26.35 6.27 24.79
C ALA A 369 -27.05 5.83 23.50
N THR A 370 -27.57 4.60 23.46
CA THR A 370 -28.25 4.03 22.27
C THR A 370 -29.77 4.17 22.29
N LYS A 371 -30.35 4.56 23.43
CA LYS A 371 -31.81 4.70 23.61
C LYS A 371 -32.51 5.52 22.52
N PRO A 372 -31.98 6.64 21.99
CA PRO A 372 -32.63 7.39 20.92
C PRO A 372 -32.89 6.56 19.66
N PHE A 373 -32.02 5.58 19.34
CA PHE A 373 -32.15 4.74 18.15
C PHE A 373 -33.24 3.67 18.28
N ALA A 374 -33.87 3.51 19.43
CA ALA A 374 -35.07 2.70 19.56
C ALA A 374 -36.26 3.28 18.79
N ALA A 375 -36.32 4.60 18.56
CA ALA A 375 -37.37 5.28 17.83
C ALA A 375 -37.31 4.97 16.32
N PRO A 376 -38.33 4.33 15.70
CA PRO A 376 -38.33 4.00 14.27
C PRO A 376 -38.21 5.25 13.39
N ALA A 377 -38.89 6.34 13.76
CA ALA A 377 -38.89 7.59 13.00
C ALA A 377 -37.49 8.22 12.89
N LEU A 378 -36.67 8.16 13.97
CA LEU A 378 -35.29 8.64 13.91
C LEU A 378 -34.44 7.78 12.96
N ARG A 379 -34.57 6.46 13.05
CA ARG A 379 -33.85 5.54 12.14
C ARG A 379 -34.20 5.79 10.68
N GLU A 380 -35.49 5.95 10.37
CA GLU A 380 -35.93 6.28 9.01
C GLU A 380 -35.36 7.62 8.52
N GLN A 381 -35.34 8.64 9.38
CA GLN A 381 -34.76 9.95 9.04
C GLN A 381 -33.25 9.82 8.73
N LEU A 382 -32.50 9.10 9.57
CA LEU A 382 -31.07 8.86 9.34
C LEU A 382 -30.81 8.10 8.04
N LEU A 383 -31.68 7.15 7.69
CA LEU A 383 -31.59 6.42 6.43
C LEU A 383 -31.94 7.31 5.21
N LYS A 384 -32.96 8.16 5.32
CA LYS A 384 -33.30 9.15 4.31
C LYS A 384 -32.16 10.14 4.07
N MET A 385 -31.55 10.65 5.13
CA MET A 385 -30.37 11.53 5.03
C MET A 385 -29.21 10.85 4.33
N LYS A 386 -28.94 9.57 4.66
CA LYS A 386 -27.90 8.80 3.97
C LYS A 386 -28.20 8.62 2.48
N GLN A 387 -29.47 8.44 2.11
CA GLN A 387 -29.90 8.29 0.71
C GLN A 387 -29.78 9.61 -0.07
N LYS A 388 -29.98 10.76 0.59
CA LYS A 388 -29.87 12.10 -0.04
C LYS A 388 -28.42 12.50 -0.38
N ALA A 389 -27.42 11.86 0.20
CA ALA A 389 -26.02 12.10 -0.15
C ALA A 389 -25.70 11.46 -1.51
N ASP A 390 -26.27 12.05 -2.57
CA ASP A 390 -26.04 11.62 -3.93
C ASP A 390 -24.59 11.85 -4.35
N LEU A 391 -24.09 10.96 -5.20
CA LEU A 391 -22.79 11.13 -5.82
C LEU A 391 -22.96 12.05 -7.03
N VAL A 392 -22.26 13.17 -7.06
CA VAL A 392 -22.19 14.03 -8.24
C VAL A 392 -21.26 13.37 -9.26
N ILE A 393 -21.71 13.23 -10.50
CA ILE A 393 -20.90 12.73 -11.61
C ILE A 393 -20.62 13.91 -12.53
N ASP A 394 -19.37 14.35 -12.52
CA ASP A 394 -18.88 15.41 -13.38
C ASP A 394 -18.50 14.83 -14.74
N VAL A 395 -19.42 14.94 -15.69
CA VAL A 395 -19.25 14.48 -17.07
C VAL A 395 -18.67 15.56 -17.98
N VAL A 396 -18.43 16.77 -17.46
CA VAL A 396 -18.04 17.96 -18.23
C VAL A 396 -16.51 18.16 -18.19
N THR A 397 -15.93 18.03 -17.01
CA THR A 397 -14.48 18.26 -16.82
C THR A 397 -13.66 17.25 -17.59
N GLN A 398 -12.77 17.76 -18.44
CA GLN A 398 -11.74 16.96 -19.10
C GLN A 398 -10.50 16.97 -18.20
N ASP A 399 -9.90 15.81 -18.03
CA ASP A 399 -8.71 15.64 -17.21
C ASP A 399 -7.47 15.48 -18.08
N SER A 400 -6.36 16.00 -17.61
CA SER A 400 -5.06 15.90 -18.30
C SER A 400 -4.01 15.23 -17.41
N LEU A 401 -3.12 14.48 -18.04
CA LEU A 401 -2.00 13.84 -17.36
C LEU A 401 -0.92 14.89 -17.06
N LEU A 402 -0.62 15.12 -15.79
CA LEU A 402 0.47 16.01 -15.37
C LEU A 402 1.79 15.25 -15.22
N HIS A 403 1.75 14.04 -14.68
CA HIS A 403 2.94 13.23 -14.44
C HIS A 403 2.62 11.74 -14.48
N ALA A 404 3.52 10.98 -15.11
CA ALA A 404 3.55 9.53 -15.02
C ALA A 404 5.02 9.07 -14.96
N GLY A 405 5.41 8.43 -13.87
CA GLY A 405 6.79 7.98 -13.68
C GLY A 405 7.06 7.45 -12.29
N PHE A 406 8.21 6.81 -12.12
CA PHE A 406 8.67 6.39 -10.80
C PHE A 406 8.98 7.60 -9.93
N SER A 407 8.74 7.47 -8.63
CA SER A 407 9.04 8.53 -7.67
C SER A 407 10.54 8.84 -7.62
N GLU A 408 10.88 10.12 -7.67
CA GLU A 408 12.27 10.55 -7.53
C GLU A 408 12.81 10.25 -6.14
N GLY A 409 13.98 9.59 -6.06
CA GLY A 409 14.69 9.33 -4.81
C GLY A 409 14.17 8.18 -3.95
N SER A 410 13.64 7.39 -4.46
CA SER A 410 12.99 6.12 -4.51
C SER A 410 13.04 5.23 -3.29
N ASP A 411 11.86 4.81 -2.88
CA ASP A 411 11.64 3.72 -1.92
C ASP A 411 12.37 2.43 -2.36
N ARG A 412 12.47 2.17 -3.68
CA ARG A 412 13.24 1.03 -4.24
C ARG A 412 14.73 1.17 -3.98
N ALA A 413 15.34 2.33 -4.28
CA ALA A 413 16.75 2.54 -4.04
C ALA A 413 17.05 2.37 -2.54
N THR A 414 16.21 2.94 -1.68
CA THR A 414 16.33 2.78 -0.22
C THR A 414 16.16 1.32 0.20
N ALA A 415 15.12 0.65 -0.28
CA ALA A 415 14.86 -0.75 0.05
C ALA A 415 15.97 -1.68 -0.48
N LEU A 416 16.48 -1.44 -1.70
CA LEU A 416 17.56 -2.21 -2.30
C LEU A 416 18.87 -2.05 -1.50
N VAL A 417 19.20 -0.81 -1.13
CA VAL A 417 20.39 -0.53 -0.31
C VAL A 417 20.26 -1.13 1.07
N GLN A 418 19.10 -0.99 1.74
CA GLN A 418 18.85 -1.60 3.05
C GLN A 418 18.93 -3.12 3.00
N SER A 419 18.33 -3.77 1.99
CA SER A 419 18.40 -5.22 1.81
C SER A 419 19.86 -5.69 1.63
N PHE A 420 20.65 -4.96 0.85
CA PHE A 420 22.05 -5.26 0.65
C PHE A 420 22.89 -5.07 1.94
N GLU A 421 22.72 -3.95 2.64
CA GLU A 421 23.41 -3.67 3.88
C GLU A 421 23.06 -4.70 4.98
N GLN A 422 21.79 -5.13 5.06
CA GLN A 422 21.36 -6.19 5.96
C GLN A 422 21.95 -7.55 5.58
N PHE A 423 21.94 -7.91 4.30
CA PHE A 423 22.56 -9.13 3.82
C PHE A 423 24.06 -9.21 4.22
N ILE A 424 24.81 -8.12 3.99
CA ILE A 424 26.22 -8.05 4.39
C ILE A 424 26.35 -8.26 5.91
N ALA A 425 25.54 -7.58 6.71
CA ALA A 425 25.59 -7.65 8.16
C ALA A 425 25.30 -9.05 8.69
N GLN A 426 24.34 -9.76 8.07
CA GLN A 426 23.95 -11.11 8.48
C GLN A 426 24.97 -12.18 8.07
N HIS A 427 25.55 -12.06 6.87
CA HIS A 427 26.43 -13.09 6.30
C HIS A 427 27.93 -12.77 6.41
N LYS A 428 28.30 -11.72 7.16
CA LYS A 428 29.70 -11.29 7.33
C LYS A 428 30.63 -12.39 7.86
N ASP A 429 30.10 -13.31 8.66
CA ASP A 429 30.84 -14.39 9.29
C ASP A 429 30.70 -15.74 8.55
N GLU A 430 29.89 -15.80 7.50
CA GLU A 430 29.60 -17.02 6.74
C GLU A 430 30.24 -17.01 5.36
N ILE A 431 30.20 -15.87 4.65
CA ILE A 431 30.73 -15.76 3.28
C ILE A 431 32.20 -15.34 3.32
N THR A 432 33.07 -16.17 2.76
CA THR A 432 34.53 -15.97 2.76
C THR A 432 34.95 -14.58 2.25
N ALA A 433 34.33 -14.10 1.17
CA ALA A 433 34.62 -12.76 0.66
C ALA A 433 34.31 -11.66 1.67
N LEU A 434 33.19 -11.75 2.40
CA LEU A 434 32.83 -10.79 3.44
C LEU A 434 33.74 -10.90 4.64
N GLN A 435 34.09 -12.11 5.09
CA GLN A 435 35.07 -12.33 6.18
C GLN A 435 36.41 -11.66 5.86
N ILE A 436 36.93 -11.82 4.64
CA ILE A 436 38.18 -11.19 4.20
C ILE A 436 38.05 -9.68 4.19
N LEU A 437 36.94 -9.14 3.70
CA LEU A 437 36.70 -7.69 3.62
C LEU A 437 36.48 -7.05 5.00
N TYR A 438 35.93 -7.79 5.96
CA TYR A 438 35.77 -7.33 7.36
C TYR A 438 37.09 -7.39 8.17
N SER A 439 37.98 -8.35 7.86
CA SER A 439 39.25 -8.49 8.60
C SER A 439 40.20 -7.33 8.31
N ARG A 440 40.66 -6.64 9.35
CA ARG A 440 41.71 -5.60 9.28
C ARG A 440 42.85 -5.97 10.23
N PRO A 441 44.10 -6.04 9.79
CA PRO A 441 44.58 -6.00 8.39
C PRO A 441 44.19 -7.25 7.61
N THR A 442 43.97 -7.12 6.31
CA THR A 442 43.60 -8.22 5.41
C THR A 442 44.69 -9.28 5.42
N ARG A 443 44.45 -10.42 6.08
CA ARG A 443 45.44 -11.51 6.21
C ARG A 443 45.46 -12.46 5.00
N ALA A 444 44.40 -12.48 4.23
CA ALA A 444 44.28 -13.34 3.04
C ALA A 444 43.96 -12.49 1.78
N PRO A 445 44.55 -12.86 0.62
CA PRO A 445 44.19 -12.23 -0.64
C PRO A 445 42.77 -12.65 -1.05
N LEU A 446 41.96 -11.68 -1.47
CA LEU A 446 40.62 -11.93 -2.01
C LEU A 446 40.76 -12.56 -3.39
N LYS A 447 40.28 -13.77 -3.56
CA LYS A 447 40.32 -14.50 -4.84
C LYS A 447 39.07 -14.21 -5.69
N PHE A 448 39.21 -14.36 -6.99
CA PHE A 448 38.08 -14.22 -7.92
C PHE A 448 36.90 -15.12 -7.60
N GLU A 449 37.18 -16.36 -7.18
CA GLU A 449 36.17 -17.35 -6.78
C GLU A 449 35.35 -16.91 -5.57
N ASP A 450 35.99 -16.23 -4.59
CA ASP A 450 35.31 -15.71 -3.41
C ASP A 450 34.32 -14.58 -3.78
N VAL A 451 34.75 -13.67 -4.68
CA VAL A 451 33.90 -12.59 -5.18
C VAL A 451 32.77 -13.12 -6.03
N LYS A 452 33.04 -14.14 -6.84
CA LYS A 452 32.03 -14.81 -7.65
C LYS A 452 30.99 -15.50 -6.77
N ALA A 453 31.39 -16.22 -5.72
CA ALA A 453 30.47 -16.84 -4.77
C ALA A 453 29.57 -15.81 -4.08
N LEU A 454 30.12 -14.63 -3.74
CA LEU A 454 29.33 -13.52 -3.19
C LEU A 454 28.33 -12.97 -4.22
N ALA A 455 28.76 -12.78 -5.47
CA ALA A 455 27.87 -12.35 -6.55
C ALA A 455 26.75 -13.37 -6.81
N ASP A 456 27.10 -14.66 -6.87
CA ASP A 456 26.13 -15.74 -7.04
C ASP A 456 25.11 -15.76 -5.89
N ALA A 457 25.53 -15.50 -4.65
CA ALA A 457 24.64 -15.39 -3.50
C ALA A 457 23.71 -14.17 -3.58
N LEU A 458 24.18 -13.04 -4.11
CA LEU A 458 23.36 -11.84 -4.31
C LEU A 458 22.38 -11.98 -5.48
N HIS A 459 22.82 -12.65 -6.56
CA HIS A 459 21.98 -12.92 -7.74
C HIS A 459 20.99 -14.06 -7.52
N ALA A 460 21.25 -14.93 -6.55
CA ALA A 460 20.37 -16.04 -6.25
C ALA A 460 19.02 -15.53 -5.68
N PRO A 461 17.92 -16.24 -5.97
CA PRO A 461 16.73 -16.05 -5.16
C PRO A 461 17.11 -16.27 -3.69
N PRO A 462 16.69 -15.39 -2.83
CA PRO A 462 15.60 -14.45 -2.95
C PRO A 462 16.00 -13.00 -3.26
N LEU A 463 17.27 -12.69 -3.12
CA LEU A 463 17.77 -11.33 -3.19
C LEU A 463 17.64 -10.74 -4.61
N ASN A 464 18.05 -11.51 -5.62
CA ASN A 464 18.07 -11.09 -7.03
C ASN A 464 18.66 -9.68 -7.22
N ILE A 465 19.70 -9.35 -6.42
CA ILE A 465 20.34 -8.02 -6.46
C ILE A 465 21.37 -8.01 -7.58
N ASP A 466 21.16 -7.14 -8.57
CA ASP A 466 22.12 -6.84 -9.63
C ASP A 466 23.01 -5.67 -9.19
N GLU A 467 24.33 -5.78 -9.41
CA GLU A 467 25.31 -4.78 -8.99
C GLU A 467 25.08 -3.44 -9.66
N GLY A 468 24.62 -3.43 -10.90
CA GLY A 468 24.28 -2.21 -11.65
C GLY A 468 23.08 -1.50 -11.05
N ALA A 469 22.03 -2.25 -10.71
CA ALA A 469 20.85 -1.71 -10.04
C ALA A 469 21.21 -1.14 -8.65
N LEU A 470 22.06 -1.86 -7.91
CA LEU A 470 22.54 -1.41 -6.60
C LEU A 470 23.40 -0.14 -6.69
N TRP A 471 24.27 -0.06 -7.72
CA TRP A 471 25.06 1.13 -7.98
C TRP A 471 24.18 2.35 -8.25
N GLN A 472 23.17 2.20 -9.09
CA GLN A 472 22.19 3.25 -9.39
C GLN A 472 21.39 3.65 -8.15
N ALA A 473 21.06 2.70 -7.31
CA ALA A 473 20.39 2.97 -6.03
C ALA A 473 21.25 3.87 -5.13
N TYR A 474 22.54 3.55 -4.97
CA TYR A 474 23.46 4.41 -4.23
C TYR A 474 23.66 5.78 -4.91
N ALA A 475 23.74 5.82 -6.23
CA ALA A 475 23.85 7.08 -6.98
C ALA A 475 22.61 7.96 -6.79
N THR A 476 21.43 7.36 -6.66
CA THR A 476 20.19 8.08 -6.38
C THR A 476 20.16 8.63 -4.95
N LEU A 477 20.55 7.82 -3.96
CA LEU A 477 20.45 8.18 -2.53
C LEU A 477 21.62 9.04 -2.02
N ARG A 478 22.81 8.91 -2.62
CA ARG A 478 24.06 9.55 -2.16
C ARG A 478 24.82 10.14 -3.34
N LYS A 479 24.14 11.03 -4.08
CA LYS A 479 24.67 11.68 -5.32
C LYS A 479 26.03 12.34 -5.13
N ASP A 480 26.30 12.86 -3.95
CA ASP A 480 27.56 13.51 -3.57
C ASP A 480 28.73 12.54 -3.38
N LYS A 481 28.44 11.26 -3.08
CA LYS A 481 29.45 10.24 -2.74
C LYS A 481 29.68 9.20 -3.83
N VAL A 482 28.82 9.14 -4.84
CA VAL A 482 28.95 8.20 -5.96
C VAL A 482 29.57 8.93 -7.15
N LYS A 483 30.72 8.45 -7.59
CA LYS A 483 31.48 8.99 -8.73
C LYS A 483 31.60 7.94 -9.82
N GLY A 484 31.27 8.34 -11.04
CA GLY A 484 31.29 7.45 -12.19
C GLY A 484 30.06 6.53 -12.28
N ALA A 485 29.94 5.85 -13.41
CA ALA A 485 28.93 4.83 -13.64
C ALA A 485 29.62 3.53 -14.02
N THR A 486 29.10 2.38 -13.56
CA THR A 486 29.60 1.10 -14.05
C THR A 486 29.22 0.98 -15.53
N GLN A 487 30.16 1.08 -16.42
CA GLN A 487 29.94 0.88 -17.86
C GLN A 487 29.86 -0.59 -18.25
N ARG A 488 30.33 -1.47 -17.37
CA ARG A 488 30.30 -2.94 -17.55
C ARG A 488 30.02 -3.58 -16.20
N ARG A 489 29.21 -4.63 -16.21
CA ARG A 489 28.94 -5.49 -15.04
C ARG A 489 30.20 -6.24 -14.61
N LEU A 490 31.08 -5.59 -13.88
CA LEU A 490 32.32 -6.18 -13.40
C LEU A 490 32.13 -6.66 -11.96
N LEU A 491 32.44 -7.93 -11.71
CA LEU A 491 32.49 -8.50 -10.34
C LEU A 491 33.34 -7.69 -9.38
N THR A 492 34.36 -6.98 -9.88
CA THR A 492 35.23 -6.10 -9.11
C THR A 492 34.49 -4.88 -8.55
N ASP A 493 33.42 -4.41 -9.19
CA ASP A 493 32.61 -3.31 -8.69
C ASP A 493 31.82 -3.73 -7.46
N LEU A 494 31.48 -5.02 -7.34
CA LEU A 494 30.86 -5.56 -6.13
C LEU A 494 31.75 -5.36 -4.90
N VAL A 495 33.06 -5.51 -5.01
CA VAL A 495 34.00 -5.21 -3.92
C VAL A 495 33.95 -3.75 -3.52
N SER A 496 33.77 -2.83 -4.49
CA SER A 496 33.60 -1.40 -4.23
C SER A 496 32.29 -1.11 -3.49
N LEU A 497 31.19 -1.75 -3.91
CA LEU A 497 29.89 -1.66 -3.26
C LEU A 497 29.91 -2.16 -1.82
N VAL A 498 30.51 -3.34 -1.58
CA VAL A 498 30.65 -3.90 -0.22
C VAL A 498 31.46 -2.98 0.68
N ARG A 499 32.61 -2.49 0.23
CA ARG A 499 33.45 -1.57 1.02
C ARG A 499 32.74 -0.25 1.31
N PHE A 500 31.96 0.26 0.38
CA PHE A 500 31.16 1.46 0.58
C PHE A 500 30.05 1.24 1.59
N ALA A 501 29.30 0.14 1.48
CA ALA A 501 28.27 -0.27 2.43
C ALA A 501 28.84 -0.44 3.86
N MET A 502 30.02 -1.02 3.97
CA MET A 502 30.74 -1.19 5.24
C MET A 502 31.41 0.09 5.76
N GLN A 503 31.21 1.24 5.09
CA GLN A 503 31.83 2.52 5.43
C GLN A 503 33.38 2.48 5.47
N GLN A 504 33.99 1.58 4.71
CA GLN A 504 35.45 1.50 4.56
C GLN A 504 35.99 2.50 3.54
N THR A 505 35.13 3.03 2.69
CA THR A 505 35.43 4.09 1.72
C THR A 505 34.40 5.19 1.85
N ASN A 506 34.83 6.45 1.72
CA ASN A 506 33.94 7.60 1.78
C ASN A 506 33.21 7.86 0.45
N GLU A 507 33.77 7.34 -0.65
CA GLU A 507 33.24 7.50 -2.00
C GLU A 507 33.11 6.13 -2.68
N LEU A 508 32.05 5.98 -3.47
CA LEU A 508 31.84 4.83 -4.33
C LEU A 508 32.37 5.17 -5.73
N VAL A 509 33.47 4.52 -6.10
CA VAL A 509 34.18 4.72 -7.37
C VAL A 509 34.35 3.37 -8.07
N PRO A 510 34.14 3.28 -9.42
CA PRO A 510 34.37 2.05 -10.16
C PRO A 510 35.79 1.50 -9.94
N TYR A 511 35.89 0.18 -9.86
CA TYR A 511 37.16 -0.47 -9.54
C TYR A 511 38.31 -0.08 -10.49
N PRO A 512 38.11 -0.03 -11.84
CA PRO A 512 39.17 0.37 -12.78
C PRO A 512 39.70 1.79 -12.51
N GLU A 513 38.83 2.74 -12.23
CA GLU A 513 39.21 4.13 -11.94
C GLU A 513 40.02 4.22 -10.65
N ARG A 514 39.63 3.44 -9.64
CA ARG A 514 40.36 3.37 -8.37
C ARG A 514 41.73 2.73 -8.53
N VAL A 515 41.84 1.65 -9.31
CA VAL A 515 43.13 1.01 -9.62
C VAL A 515 44.03 1.99 -10.32
N GLN A 516 43.52 2.73 -11.29
CA GLN A 516 44.27 3.74 -12.04
C GLN A 516 44.75 4.89 -11.14
N ALA A 517 43.90 5.38 -10.23
CA ALA A 517 44.28 6.43 -9.27
C ALA A 517 45.36 5.93 -8.30
N ASN A 518 45.20 4.71 -7.76
CA ASN A 518 46.18 4.11 -6.86
C ASN A 518 47.51 3.85 -7.57
N PHE A 519 47.47 3.37 -8.81
CA PHE A 519 48.67 3.13 -9.60
C PHE A 519 49.43 4.44 -9.89
N LYS A 520 48.73 5.51 -10.27
CA LYS A 520 49.31 6.84 -10.44
C LYS A 520 49.96 7.35 -9.15
N ALA A 521 49.28 7.22 -8.01
CA ALA A 521 49.80 7.63 -6.72
C ALA A 521 51.06 6.81 -6.32
N TRP A 522 51.03 5.48 -6.56
CA TRP A 522 52.16 4.62 -6.35
C TRP A 522 53.36 4.96 -7.25
N LEU A 523 53.12 5.18 -8.54
CA LEU A 523 54.15 5.59 -9.50
C LEU A 523 54.76 6.95 -9.13
N ALA A 524 53.98 7.90 -8.63
CA ALA A 524 54.50 9.18 -8.15
C ALA A 524 55.44 9.02 -6.96
N GLN A 525 55.23 8.00 -6.11
CA GLN A 525 56.12 7.73 -4.96
C GLN A 525 57.32 6.88 -5.32
N HIS A 526 57.22 5.97 -6.29
CA HIS A 526 58.23 4.96 -6.58
C HIS A 526 58.74 5.01 -8.03
N GLY A 527 58.20 5.90 -8.88
CA GLY A 527 58.51 5.94 -10.31
C GLY A 527 59.98 6.15 -10.64
N ASN A 528 60.72 6.83 -9.77
CA ASN A 528 62.18 7.02 -9.94
C ASN A 528 63.01 5.72 -9.81
N ALA A 529 62.42 4.65 -9.30
CA ALA A 529 63.06 3.34 -9.16
C ALA A 529 62.96 2.49 -10.43
N PHE A 530 62.14 2.90 -11.41
CA PHE A 530 61.84 2.14 -12.63
C PHE A 530 62.27 2.91 -13.89
N ASN A 531 62.87 2.22 -14.86
CA ASN A 531 63.15 2.79 -16.17
C ASN A 531 61.85 2.81 -17.03
N THR A 532 61.88 3.49 -18.18
CA THR A 532 60.72 3.70 -19.04
C THR A 532 60.10 2.38 -19.56
N GLU A 533 60.92 1.38 -19.83
CA GLU A 533 60.48 0.06 -20.28
C GLU A 533 59.81 -0.72 -19.13
N GLN A 534 60.35 -0.64 -17.94
CA GLN A 534 59.73 -1.25 -16.73
C GLN A 534 58.39 -0.55 -16.39
N GLN A 535 58.30 0.75 -16.53
CA GLN A 535 57.06 1.49 -16.33
C GLN A 535 55.98 1.04 -17.36
N HIS A 536 56.35 0.86 -18.58
CA HIS A 536 55.45 0.34 -19.62
C HIS A 536 54.99 -1.07 -19.31
N TRP A 537 55.85 -1.97 -18.84
CA TRP A 537 55.45 -3.31 -18.37
C TRP A 537 54.47 -3.26 -17.19
N LEU A 538 54.70 -2.38 -16.27
CA LEU A 538 53.79 -2.18 -15.10
C LEU A 538 52.43 -1.64 -15.55
N GLU A 539 52.38 -0.81 -16.56
CA GLU A 539 51.10 -0.34 -17.15
C GLU A 539 50.34 -1.48 -17.83
N MET A 540 51.04 -2.34 -18.60
CA MET A 540 50.42 -3.52 -19.21
C MET A 540 49.93 -4.55 -18.19
N ILE A 541 50.56 -4.67 -17.06
CA ILE A 541 50.09 -5.53 -15.96
C ILE A 541 48.86 -4.96 -15.26
N ARG A 542 48.79 -3.62 -15.17
CA ARG A 542 47.63 -2.93 -14.60
C ARG A 542 46.37 -3.13 -15.46
N ASP A 543 46.49 -3.00 -16.79
CA ASP A 543 45.39 -3.09 -17.75
C ASP A 543 44.94 -4.53 -17.98
#